data_f52528d91432953ac7beefa29a3492b5
#
_entry.id   f52528d91432953ac7beefa29a3492b5
#
_cell.length_a   1.000
_cell.length_b   1.000
_cell.length_c   1.000
_cell.angle_alpha   90.00
_cell.angle_beta   90.00
_cell.angle_gamma   90.00
#
_symmetry.space_group_name_H-M   'P 1'
#
loop_
_entity.id
_entity.type
_entity.pdbx_description
1 polymer ?
#
loop_
_entity_poly.entity_id
_entity_poly.type
_entity_poly.pdbx_seq_one_letter_code
_entity_poly.pdbx_strand_id
1 'polypeptide(L)'
;MNKDELKKVQLAIHDLIQKEQYDVAMPLINEVLTEYPDDAATLNFAGYIWLMGDKPAFAYQYFRRALQEQPGNKALWTSLGRACHELDRFDEAIKYFLKSAELDPSYAMAYSNASASLVQMSRWEDAEKAAKMALECDPKELHAQLNLAHSYLAKGQWVEGWKEWDKSLGGKFRKELVYGDEVRWNGDKDKTIVIYGEQGLGDEIFYASCIPDAIAISKKVYIDCDERLEGLFKRSFPEAIVHGTRKQDNVRWLDGITFDARCGIGGLPQFFRTHSKSFPGTAFLKADPQRRLMWRALFDSWNKTVIGITTKGGTFRTNAKGRSLTKDDIAPLLKLKDTILVSLDYDVEERIDGVCYFPWATDSKDYDDTAALIAELDMVVGVNTTALHCSAALGVKTWCLVPKWHQWRYAQPSMPWYRHMRLIYQDDRTWKEVIENLNF
;
A
#
# COMPACT_ATOMS: atom_id res chain seq x y z
N MET A 1 6.36 38.78 25.34
CA MET A 1 7.37 38.54 24.26
C MET A 1 7.24 39.63 23.20
N ASN A 2 8.33 40.24 22.73
CA ASN A 2 8.25 41.20 21.60
C ASN A 2 8.25 40.47 20.24
N LYS A 3 7.98 41.19 19.13
CA LYS A 3 7.89 40.59 17.79
C LYS A 3 9.18 39.87 17.34
N ASP A 4 10.35 40.34 17.74
CA ASP A 4 11.62 39.73 17.37
C ASP A 4 11.87 38.43 18.18
N GLU A 5 11.48 38.45 19.44
CA GLU A 5 11.50 37.26 20.30
C GLU A 5 10.53 36.18 19.78
N LEU A 6 9.30 36.56 19.43
CA LEU A 6 8.31 35.67 18.85
C LEU A 6 8.86 34.99 17.58
N LYS A 7 9.46 35.78 16.69
CA LYS A 7 10.04 35.23 15.45
C LYS A 7 11.19 34.24 15.72
N LYS A 8 12.04 34.52 16.72
CA LYS A 8 13.12 33.60 17.12
C LYS A 8 12.57 32.28 17.65
N VAL A 9 11.54 32.36 18.51
CA VAL A 9 10.89 31.15 19.05
C VAL A 9 10.21 30.35 17.93
N GLN A 10 9.53 30.99 16.98
CA GLN A 10 8.94 30.33 15.82
C GLN A 10 9.97 29.63 14.94
N LEU A 11 11.15 30.23 14.73
CA LEU A 11 12.25 29.58 14.02
C LEU A 11 12.79 28.37 14.78
N ALA A 12 12.92 28.45 16.12
CA ALA A 12 13.32 27.32 16.93
C ALA A 12 12.28 26.17 16.88
N ILE A 13 10.98 26.49 16.96
CA ILE A 13 9.91 25.51 16.79
C ILE A 13 10.00 24.84 15.41
N HIS A 14 10.19 25.62 14.35
CA HIS A 14 10.34 25.09 13.00
C HIS A 14 11.54 24.13 12.90
N ASP A 15 12.71 24.49 13.46
CA ASP A 15 13.90 23.63 13.47
C ASP A 15 13.66 22.32 14.23
N LEU A 16 12.99 22.39 15.38
CA LEU A 16 12.60 21.20 16.14
C LEU A 16 11.66 20.29 15.34
N ILE A 17 10.68 20.86 14.63
CA ILE A 17 9.77 20.13 13.76
C ILE A 17 10.53 19.43 12.62
N GLN A 18 11.51 20.09 12.00
CA GLN A 18 12.34 19.49 10.96
C GLN A 18 13.20 18.32 11.49
N LYS A 19 13.55 18.35 12.77
CA LYS A 19 14.27 17.27 13.48
C LYS A 19 13.34 16.23 14.10
N GLU A 20 12.03 16.31 13.84
CA GLU A 20 10.99 15.43 14.41
C GLU A 20 10.94 15.40 15.94
N GLN A 21 11.47 16.47 16.60
CA GLN A 21 11.48 16.62 18.06
C GLN A 21 10.17 17.25 18.56
N TYR A 22 9.06 16.58 18.31
CA TYR A 22 7.70 17.10 18.55
C TYR A 22 7.37 17.29 20.03
N ASP A 23 7.91 16.46 20.90
CA ASP A 23 7.79 16.52 22.36
C ASP A 23 8.48 17.77 22.94
N VAL A 24 9.56 18.24 22.32
CA VAL A 24 10.26 19.47 22.69
C VAL A 24 9.59 20.70 22.08
N ALA A 25 9.07 20.59 20.86
CA ALA A 25 8.43 21.70 20.17
C ALA A 25 7.06 22.08 20.79
N MET A 26 6.27 21.11 21.26
CA MET A 26 4.91 21.37 21.75
C MET A 26 4.85 22.26 23.00
N PRO A 27 5.71 22.14 24.02
CA PRO A 27 5.77 23.10 25.14
C PRO A 27 6.01 24.54 24.69
N LEU A 28 6.94 24.77 23.76
CA LEU A 28 7.21 26.10 23.20
C LEU A 28 6.01 26.67 22.44
N ILE A 29 5.33 25.84 21.68
CA ILE A 29 4.08 26.19 20.99
C ILE A 29 3.03 26.64 22.02
N ASN A 30 2.83 25.88 23.11
CA ASN A 30 1.86 26.21 24.14
C ASN A 30 2.20 27.53 24.85
N GLU A 31 3.48 27.79 25.11
CA GLU A 31 3.94 29.07 25.68
C GLU A 31 3.58 30.22 24.76
N VAL A 32 3.89 30.12 23.46
CA VAL A 32 3.52 31.17 22.49
C VAL A 32 2.03 31.35 22.41
N LEU A 33 1.22 30.28 22.31
CA LEU A 33 -0.23 30.37 22.21
C LEU A 33 -0.91 30.86 23.50
N THR A 34 -0.24 30.79 24.64
CA THR A 34 -0.75 31.38 25.89
C THR A 34 -0.70 32.91 25.81
N GLU A 35 0.35 33.47 25.23
CA GLU A 35 0.53 34.91 25.07
C GLU A 35 -0.11 35.46 23.77
N TYR A 36 -0.04 34.66 22.69
CA TYR A 36 -0.55 34.99 21.34
C TYR A 36 -1.49 33.87 20.84
N PRO A 37 -2.72 33.78 21.36
CA PRO A 37 -3.61 32.65 21.13
C PRO A 37 -4.02 32.47 19.66
N ASP A 38 -3.97 33.53 18.87
CA ASP A 38 -4.37 33.54 17.46
C ASP A 38 -3.19 33.72 16.50
N ASP A 39 -1.94 33.49 16.97
CA ASP A 39 -0.79 33.51 16.08
C ASP A 39 -0.86 32.37 15.03
N ALA A 40 -1.14 32.73 13.79
CA ALA A 40 -1.42 31.80 12.70
C ALA A 40 -0.27 30.84 12.41
N ALA A 41 1.00 31.31 12.52
CA ALA A 41 2.15 30.47 12.27
C ALA A 41 2.31 29.40 13.36
N THR A 42 2.15 29.79 14.62
CA THR A 42 2.24 28.87 15.75
C THR A 42 1.06 27.88 15.79
N LEU A 43 -0.15 28.33 15.45
CA LEU A 43 -1.31 27.45 15.25
C LEU A 43 -1.07 26.44 14.14
N ASN A 44 -0.42 26.83 13.04
CA ASN A 44 -0.05 25.91 11.96
C ASN A 44 0.98 24.88 12.44
N PHE A 45 1.97 25.25 13.23
CA PHE A 45 2.93 24.31 13.82
C PHE A 45 2.25 23.29 14.74
N ALA A 46 1.35 23.75 15.61
CA ALA A 46 0.55 22.87 16.45
C ALA A 46 -0.26 21.88 15.62
N GLY A 47 -0.97 22.36 14.61
CA GLY A 47 -1.75 21.54 13.69
C GLY A 47 -0.89 20.48 12.98
N TYR A 48 0.32 20.87 12.54
CA TYR A 48 1.24 19.92 11.91
C TYR A 48 1.69 18.81 12.86
N ILE A 49 2.08 19.15 14.10
CA ILE A 49 2.48 18.13 15.10
C ILE A 49 1.33 17.18 15.40
N TRP A 50 0.11 17.68 15.57
CA TRP A 50 -1.06 16.82 15.78
C TRP A 50 -1.35 15.91 14.58
N LEU A 51 -1.10 16.40 13.35
CA LEU A 51 -1.25 15.60 12.14
C LEU A 51 -0.21 14.48 12.09
N MET A 52 1.05 14.78 12.46
CA MET A 52 2.13 13.77 12.52
C MET A 52 1.90 12.74 13.63
N GLY A 53 1.26 13.16 14.72
CA GLY A 53 0.86 12.30 15.84
C GLY A 53 -0.43 11.51 15.61
N ASP A 54 -0.92 11.43 14.37
CA ASP A 54 -2.12 10.69 13.99
C ASP A 54 -3.39 11.17 14.72
N LYS A 55 -3.50 12.50 14.89
CA LYS A 55 -4.64 13.18 15.51
C LYS A 55 -5.22 14.24 14.56
N PRO A 56 -5.70 13.86 13.37
CA PRO A 56 -6.12 14.81 12.34
C PRO A 56 -7.31 15.69 12.76
N ALA A 57 -8.15 15.23 13.69
CA ALA A 57 -9.26 16.02 14.20
C ALA A 57 -8.78 17.25 15.01
N PHE A 58 -7.71 17.10 15.80
CA PHE A 58 -7.07 18.23 16.48
C PHE A 58 -6.37 19.15 15.48
N ALA A 59 -5.61 18.57 14.54
CA ALA A 59 -4.95 19.33 13.48
C ALA A 59 -5.94 20.23 12.71
N TYR A 60 -7.10 19.68 12.34
CA TYR A 60 -8.18 20.42 11.68
C TYR A 60 -8.59 21.67 12.44
N GLN A 61 -8.77 21.61 13.76
CA GLN A 61 -9.17 22.76 14.57
C GLN A 61 -8.09 23.84 14.60
N TYR A 62 -6.80 23.46 14.73
CA TYR A 62 -5.70 24.40 14.71
C TYR A 62 -5.56 25.09 13.35
N PHE A 63 -5.61 24.34 12.25
CA PHE A 63 -5.54 24.92 10.91
C PHE A 63 -6.72 25.84 10.59
N ARG A 64 -7.92 25.48 11.04
CA ARG A 64 -9.11 26.32 10.90
C ARG A 64 -8.96 27.65 11.62
N ARG A 65 -8.43 27.65 12.83
CA ARG A 65 -8.14 28.90 13.57
C ARG A 65 -7.07 29.74 12.86
N ALA A 66 -5.97 29.12 12.43
CA ALA A 66 -4.92 29.81 11.68
C ALA A 66 -5.46 30.48 10.41
N LEU A 67 -6.40 29.85 9.71
CA LEU A 67 -7.03 30.40 8.52
C LEU A 67 -7.97 31.59 8.79
N GLN A 68 -8.57 31.70 9.99
CA GLN A 68 -9.35 32.86 10.37
C GLN A 68 -8.49 34.12 10.39
N GLU A 69 -7.22 33.98 10.82
CA GLU A 69 -6.28 35.09 10.88
C GLU A 69 -5.59 35.36 9.52
N GLN A 70 -5.38 34.33 8.71
CA GLN A 70 -4.70 34.45 7.43
C GLN A 70 -5.45 33.73 6.29
N PRO A 71 -6.65 34.19 5.89
CA PRO A 71 -7.47 33.54 4.87
C PRO A 71 -6.84 33.53 3.48
N GLY A 72 -5.89 34.42 3.21
CA GLY A 72 -5.12 34.45 1.95
C GLY A 72 -3.89 33.52 1.91
N ASN A 73 -3.63 32.74 2.96
CA ASN A 73 -2.45 31.89 3.03
C ASN A 73 -2.73 30.50 2.40
N LYS A 74 -2.20 30.29 1.18
CA LYS A 74 -2.35 29.04 0.44
C LYS A 74 -1.87 27.80 1.21
N ALA A 75 -0.79 27.91 2.00
CA ALA A 75 -0.23 26.80 2.76
C ALA A 75 -1.20 26.33 3.87
N LEU A 76 -1.90 27.24 4.52
CA LEU A 76 -2.91 26.92 5.54
C LEU A 76 -4.13 26.18 4.94
N TRP A 77 -4.56 26.57 3.74
CA TRP A 77 -5.60 25.84 3.00
C TRP A 77 -5.15 24.41 2.68
N THR A 78 -3.90 24.26 2.26
CA THR A 78 -3.32 22.91 2.00
C THR A 78 -3.24 22.10 3.30
N SER A 79 -2.80 22.71 4.42
CA SER A 79 -2.73 22.06 5.73
C SER A 79 -4.12 21.58 6.20
N LEU A 80 -5.14 22.43 6.04
CA LEU A 80 -6.53 22.08 6.38
C LEU A 80 -7.06 20.94 5.49
N GLY A 81 -6.76 21.00 4.18
CA GLY A 81 -7.08 19.94 3.24
C GLY A 81 -6.44 18.59 3.61
N ARG A 82 -5.17 18.60 4.05
CA ARG A 82 -4.48 17.40 4.54
C ARG A 82 -5.15 16.82 5.78
N ALA A 83 -5.57 17.64 6.75
CA ALA A 83 -6.30 17.16 7.91
C ALA A 83 -7.64 16.53 7.52
N CYS A 84 -8.35 17.09 6.53
CA CYS A 84 -9.57 16.48 6.00
C CYS A 84 -9.29 15.17 5.26
N HIS A 85 -8.21 15.08 4.52
CA HIS A 85 -7.78 13.85 3.83
C HIS A 85 -7.55 12.70 4.84
N GLU A 86 -6.83 12.97 5.93
CA GLU A 86 -6.58 11.98 7.00
C GLU A 86 -7.85 11.65 7.83
N LEU A 87 -8.90 12.45 7.71
CA LEU A 87 -10.23 12.19 8.29
C LEU A 87 -11.18 11.47 7.31
N ASP A 88 -10.69 11.01 6.17
CA ASP A 88 -11.47 10.44 5.06
C ASP A 88 -12.56 11.40 4.49
N ARG A 89 -12.42 12.70 4.77
CA ARG A 89 -13.31 13.76 4.26
C ARG A 89 -12.78 14.27 2.91
N PHE A 90 -12.67 13.38 1.94
CA PHE A 90 -11.94 13.64 0.68
C PHE A 90 -12.55 14.77 -0.16
N ASP A 91 -13.87 14.86 -0.24
CA ASP A 91 -14.54 15.95 -0.99
C ASP A 91 -14.23 17.34 -0.41
N GLU A 92 -14.15 17.44 0.92
CA GLU A 92 -13.75 18.69 1.58
C GLU A 92 -12.27 18.97 1.39
N ALA A 93 -11.43 17.93 1.50
CA ALA A 93 -10.00 18.06 1.25
C ALA A 93 -9.74 18.62 -0.15
N ILE A 94 -10.39 18.08 -1.18
CA ILE A 94 -10.28 18.55 -2.56
C ILE A 94 -10.68 20.03 -2.68
N LYS A 95 -11.80 20.44 -2.06
CA LYS A 95 -12.23 21.85 -2.05
C LYS A 95 -11.17 22.78 -1.45
N TYR A 96 -10.54 22.38 -0.35
CA TYR A 96 -9.50 23.18 0.29
C TYR A 96 -8.21 23.21 -0.52
N PHE A 97 -7.80 22.11 -1.15
CA PHE A 97 -6.66 22.10 -2.06
C PHE A 97 -6.89 22.96 -3.29
N LEU A 98 -8.09 22.91 -3.89
CA LEU A 98 -8.44 23.78 -5.01
C LEU A 98 -8.47 25.26 -4.59
N LYS A 99 -8.93 25.57 -3.35
CA LYS A 99 -8.85 26.93 -2.82
C LYS A 99 -7.40 27.42 -2.66
N SER A 100 -6.50 26.55 -2.23
CA SER A 100 -5.08 26.84 -2.21
C SER A 100 -4.52 27.14 -3.61
N ALA A 101 -4.93 26.34 -4.62
CA ALA A 101 -4.52 26.56 -6.01
C ALA A 101 -5.11 27.82 -6.64
N GLU A 102 -6.32 28.25 -6.24
CA GLU A 102 -6.89 29.53 -6.67
C GLU A 102 -6.07 30.72 -6.16
N LEU A 103 -5.51 30.61 -4.95
CA LEU A 103 -4.65 31.67 -4.37
C LEU A 103 -3.25 31.72 -5.03
N ASP A 104 -2.76 30.57 -5.46
CA ASP A 104 -1.51 30.47 -6.21
C ASP A 104 -1.57 29.29 -7.21
N PRO A 105 -1.89 29.55 -8.47
CA PRO A 105 -1.95 28.53 -9.52
C PRO A 105 -0.62 27.80 -9.81
N SER A 106 0.52 28.31 -9.34
CA SER A 106 1.81 27.66 -9.48
C SER A 106 2.19 26.72 -8.30
N TYR A 107 1.31 26.59 -7.31
CA TYR A 107 1.58 25.82 -6.11
C TYR A 107 1.33 24.33 -6.32
N ALA A 108 2.34 23.61 -6.83
CA ALA A 108 2.28 22.18 -7.18
C ALA A 108 1.69 21.30 -6.08
N MET A 109 2.02 21.57 -4.80
CA MET A 109 1.56 20.77 -3.65
C MET A 109 0.03 20.76 -3.51
N ALA A 110 -0.68 21.83 -3.89
CA ALA A 110 -2.13 21.86 -3.85
C ALA A 110 -2.74 20.84 -4.82
N TYR A 111 -2.27 20.81 -6.05
CA TYR A 111 -2.74 19.86 -7.06
C TYR A 111 -2.31 18.43 -6.76
N SER A 112 -1.08 18.24 -6.25
CA SER A 112 -0.57 16.93 -5.85
C SER A 112 -1.43 16.31 -4.74
N ASN A 113 -1.76 17.08 -3.69
CA ASN A 113 -2.64 16.60 -2.61
C ASN A 113 -4.10 16.41 -3.06
N ALA A 114 -4.61 17.25 -3.96
CA ALA A 114 -5.93 17.03 -4.58
C ALA A 114 -5.95 15.71 -5.36
N SER A 115 -4.91 15.44 -6.16
CA SER A 115 -4.79 14.18 -6.90
C SER A 115 -4.74 12.98 -5.98
N ALA A 116 -4.06 13.06 -4.82
CA ALA A 116 -4.02 11.99 -3.83
C ALA A 116 -5.42 11.68 -3.27
N SER A 117 -6.20 12.72 -2.93
CA SER A 117 -7.59 12.53 -2.46
C SER A 117 -8.48 11.91 -3.53
N LEU A 118 -8.31 12.31 -4.78
CA LEU A 118 -9.05 11.76 -5.93
C LEU A 118 -8.69 10.29 -6.20
N VAL A 119 -7.42 9.92 -6.06
CA VAL A 119 -6.96 8.52 -6.11
C VAL A 119 -7.63 7.68 -5.02
N GLN A 120 -7.70 8.18 -3.78
CA GLN A 120 -8.38 7.49 -2.68
C GLN A 120 -9.88 7.25 -2.98
N MET A 121 -10.51 8.16 -3.70
CA MET A 121 -11.91 8.03 -4.15
C MET A 121 -12.08 7.24 -5.45
N SER A 122 -11.03 6.66 -6.00
CA SER A 122 -11.03 5.97 -7.30
C SER A 122 -11.52 6.85 -8.47
N ARG A 123 -11.38 8.18 -8.35
CA ARG A 123 -11.74 9.17 -9.39
C ARG A 123 -10.56 9.39 -10.34
N TRP A 124 -10.27 8.37 -11.13
CA TRP A 124 -9.01 8.25 -11.89
C TRP A 124 -8.80 9.35 -12.94
N GLU A 125 -9.84 9.77 -13.65
CA GLU A 125 -9.76 10.85 -14.65
C GLU A 125 -9.46 12.20 -14.03
N ASP A 126 -10.09 12.50 -12.89
CA ASP A 126 -9.87 13.77 -12.18
C ASP A 126 -8.51 13.75 -11.48
N ALA A 127 -8.10 12.60 -10.93
CA ALA A 127 -6.79 12.41 -10.32
C ALA A 127 -5.65 12.62 -11.35
N GLU A 128 -5.81 12.10 -12.56
CA GLU A 128 -4.87 12.33 -13.67
C GLU A 128 -4.73 13.80 -14.01
N LYS A 129 -5.87 14.52 -14.14
CA LYS A 129 -5.86 15.97 -14.45
C LYS A 129 -5.11 16.75 -13.37
N ALA A 130 -5.44 16.50 -12.09
CA ALA A 130 -4.81 17.17 -10.97
C ALA A 130 -3.31 16.85 -10.87
N ALA A 131 -2.92 15.58 -11.07
CA ALA A 131 -1.52 15.17 -11.07
C ALA A 131 -0.72 15.85 -12.20
N LYS A 132 -1.28 15.95 -13.41
CA LYS A 132 -0.66 16.68 -14.53
C LYS A 132 -0.45 18.15 -14.21
N MET A 133 -1.45 18.83 -13.63
CA MET A 133 -1.31 20.24 -13.21
C MET A 133 -0.20 20.39 -12.16
N ALA A 134 -0.06 19.45 -11.21
CA ALA A 134 1.03 19.47 -10.26
C ALA A 134 2.39 19.35 -10.95
N LEU A 135 2.52 18.45 -11.94
CA LEU A 135 3.76 18.23 -12.69
C LEU A 135 4.09 19.35 -13.70
N GLU A 136 3.10 20.09 -14.15
CA GLU A 136 3.33 21.34 -14.92
C GLU A 136 3.94 22.42 -14.03
N CYS A 137 3.53 22.49 -12.75
CA CYS A 137 4.11 23.43 -11.77
C CYS A 137 5.48 22.97 -11.25
N ASP A 138 5.63 21.67 -10.94
CA ASP A 138 6.89 21.05 -10.51
C ASP A 138 7.05 19.67 -11.16
N PRO A 139 7.87 19.54 -12.21
CA PRO A 139 8.10 18.26 -12.90
C PRO A 139 8.76 17.16 -12.04
N LYS A 140 9.27 17.50 -10.85
CA LYS A 140 9.93 16.59 -9.91
C LYS A 140 9.05 16.18 -8.73
N GLU A 141 7.78 16.60 -8.70
CA GLU A 141 6.85 16.26 -7.62
C GLU A 141 6.53 14.75 -7.63
N LEU A 142 7.23 13.99 -6.78
CA LEU A 142 7.18 12.52 -6.76
C LEU A 142 5.79 11.96 -6.42
N HIS A 143 5.03 12.64 -5.55
CA HIS A 143 3.67 12.20 -5.21
C HIS A 143 2.72 12.38 -6.39
N ALA A 144 2.85 13.47 -7.14
CA ALA A 144 2.08 13.68 -8.35
C ALA A 144 2.42 12.62 -9.43
N GLN A 145 3.70 12.27 -9.59
CA GLN A 145 4.13 11.19 -10.49
C GLN A 145 3.50 9.86 -10.09
N LEU A 146 3.50 9.53 -8.79
CA LEU A 146 2.88 8.30 -8.28
C LEU A 146 1.36 8.30 -8.50
N ASN A 147 0.67 9.41 -8.24
CA ASN A 147 -0.77 9.52 -8.45
C ASN A 147 -1.14 9.42 -9.94
N LEU A 148 -0.31 10.00 -10.81
CA LEU A 148 -0.46 9.88 -12.27
C LEU A 148 -0.28 8.43 -12.72
N ALA A 149 0.74 7.73 -12.19
CA ALA A 149 0.94 6.32 -12.44
C ALA A 149 -0.28 5.48 -12.03
N HIS A 150 -0.80 5.69 -10.82
CA HIS A 150 -2.01 5.00 -10.34
C HIS A 150 -3.21 5.24 -11.29
N SER A 151 -3.40 6.48 -11.73
CA SER A 151 -4.49 6.85 -12.64
C SER A 151 -4.38 6.16 -14.00
N TYR A 152 -3.18 6.09 -14.58
CA TYR A 152 -2.94 5.38 -15.83
C TYR A 152 -3.14 3.87 -15.69
N LEU A 153 -2.53 3.26 -14.65
CA LEU A 153 -2.64 1.82 -14.39
C LEU A 153 -4.09 1.39 -14.12
N ALA A 154 -4.84 2.19 -13.38
CA ALA A 154 -6.27 1.96 -13.12
C ALA A 154 -7.10 1.92 -14.40
N LYS A 155 -6.71 2.70 -15.41
CA LYS A 155 -7.38 2.74 -16.73
C LYS A 155 -6.83 1.73 -17.74
N GLY A 156 -5.88 0.89 -17.34
CA GLY A 156 -5.23 -0.08 -18.23
C GLY A 156 -4.25 0.53 -19.23
N GLN A 157 -3.81 1.77 -19.00
CA GLN A 157 -2.77 2.45 -19.77
C GLN A 157 -1.41 2.02 -19.23
N TRP A 158 -1.06 0.76 -19.51
CA TRP A 158 0.06 0.07 -18.84
C TRP A 158 1.42 0.71 -19.12
N VAL A 159 1.71 1.06 -20.38
CA VAL A 159 3.02 1.63 -20.75
C VAL A 159 3.25 2.98 -20.06
N GLU A 160 2.29 3.87 -20.19
CA GLU A 160 2.33 5.21 -19.56
C GLU A 160 2.37 5.09 -18.04
N GLY A 161 1.55 4.19 -17.49
CA GLY A 161 1.46 3.96 -16.06
C GLY A 161 2.78 3.47 -15.46
N TRP A 162 3.43 2.48 -16.08
CA TRP A 162 4.71 1.97 -15.59
C TRP A 162 5.84 2.98 -15.74
N LYS A 163 5.81 3.81 -16.80
CA LYS A 163 6.78 4.89 -16.97
C LYS A 163 6.71 5.93 -15.85
N GLU A 164 5.51 6.33 -15.45
CA GLU A 164 5.35 7.25 -14.32
C GLU A 164 5.62 6.55 -12.98
N TRP A 165 5.26 5.26 -12.86
CA TRP A 165 5.58 4.44 -11.69
C TRP A 165 7.09 4.35 -11.45
N ASP A 166 7.90 4.14 -12.49
CA ASP A 166 9.35 4.06 -12.37
C ASP A 166 9.97 5.36 -11.84
N LYS A 167 9.49 6.51 -12.30
CA LYS A 167 9.95 7.82 -11.83
C LYS A 167 9.70 8.05 -10.33
N SER A 168 8.71 7.38 -9.73
CA SER A 168 8.39 7.49 -8.30
C SER A 168 9.34 6.69 -7.38
N LEU A 169 10.28 5.92 -7.94
CA LEU A 169 11.28 5.17 -7.17
C LEU A 169 12.25 6.13 -6.46
N GLY A 170 12.56 5.82 -5.21
CA GLY A 170 13.31 6.70 -4.31
C GLY A 170 12.44 7.66 -3.50
N GLY A 171 11.12 7.70 -3.76
CA GLY A 171 10.15 8.42 -2.96
C GLY A 171 9.78 7.69 -1.66
N LYS A 172 8.91 8.33 -0.88
CA LYS A 172 8.48 7.84 0.44
C LYS A 172 7.92 6.42 0.43
N PHE A 173 7.24 6.02 -0.65
CA PHE A 173 6.52 4.74 -0.75
C PHE A 173 7.26 3.66 -1.52
N ARG A 174 8.35 4.01 -2.22
CA ARG A 174 9.14 3.10 -3.03
C ARG A 174 10.63 3.30 -2.76
N LYS A 175 11.16 2.52 -1.83
CA LYS A 175 12.56 2.66 -1.40
C LYS A 175 13.50 2.06 -2.43
N GLU A 176 14.49 2.83 -2.87
CA GLU A 176 15.57 2.31 -3.71
C GLU A 176 16.66 1.67 -2.85
N LEU A 177 17.08 0.45 -3.19
CA LEU A 177 18.23 -0.21 -2.60
C LEU A 177 19.39 -0.23 -3.62
N VAL A 178 20.60 -0.07 -3.10
CA VAL A 178 21.84 -0.05 -3.88
C VAL A 178 22.80 -1.07 -3.25
N TYR A 179 23.44 -1.91 -4.07
CA TYR A 179 24.29 -3.03 -3.64
C TYR A 179 25.77 -2.82 -3.96
N GLY A 180 26.09 -1.83 -4.79
CA GLY A 180 27.44 -1.49 -5.25
C GLY A 180 27.39 -0.44 -6.36
N ASP A 181 28.18 -0.64 -7.41
CA ASP A 181 28.27 0.28 -8.55
C ASP A 181 27.31 -0.07 -9.70
N GLU A 182 26.39 -1.04 -9.47
CA GLU A 182 25.41 -1.47 -10.48
C GLU A 182 24.44 -0.35 -10.88
N VAL A 183 24.01 -0.37 -12.14
CA VAL A 183 23.02 0.58 -12.66
C VAL A 183 21.58 0.06 -12.47
N ARG A 184 20.59 0.93 -12.64
CA ARG A 184 19.19 0.48 -12.75
C ARG A 184 19.03 -0.36 -14.01
N TRP A 185 18.36 -1.50 -13.86
CA TRP A 185 18.08 -2.38 -15.00
C TRP A 185 17.10 -1.72 -15.97
N ASN A 186 17.45 -1.79 -17.24
CA ASN A 186 16.66 -1.24 -18.35
C ASN A 186 15.95 -2.32 -19.18
N GLY A 187 15.97 -3.58 -18.71
CA GLY A 187 15.41 -4.73 -19.43
C GLY A 187 16.37 -5.44 -20.36
N ASP A 188 17.66 -5.08 -20.38
CA ASP A 188 18.69 -5.73 -21.20
C ASP A 188 18.82 -7.22 -20.84
N LYS A 189 19.01 -8.04 -21.87
CA LYS A 189 19.20 -9.50 -21.75
C LYS A 189 20.63 -9.84 -21.30
N ASP A 190 20.79 -11.10 -20.88
CA ASP A 190 22.09 -11.71 -20.54
C ASP A 190 22.87 -10.96 -19.44
N LYS A 191 22.16 -10.27 -18.54
CA LYS A 191 22.72 -9.56 -17.39
C LYS A 191 22.60 -10.39 -16.11
N THR A 192 23.57 -10.22 -15.21
CA THR A 192 23.45 -10.64 -13.81
C THR A 192 22.75 -9.53 -13.04
N ILE A 193 21.53 -9.77 -12.60
CA ILE A 193 20.70 -8.75 -11.94
C ILE A 193 20.35 -9.13 -10.50
N VAL A 194 20.16 -8.09 -9.67
CA VAL A 194 19.52 -8.23 -8.36
C VAL A 194 18.14 -7.57 -8.38
N ILE A 195 17.13 -8.35 -8.02
CA ILE A 195 15.74 -7.90 -7.84
C ILE A 195 15.51 -7.77 -6.35
N TYR A 196 15.05 -6.61 -5.88
CA TYR A 196 14.84 -6.37 -4.47
C TYR A 196 13.41 -5.96 -4.14
N GLY A 197 12.93 -6.35 -2.95
CA GLY A 197 11.65 -5.88 -2.39
C GLY A 197 11.76 -4.40 -1.98
N GLU A 198 10.80 -3.58 -2.39
CA GLU A 198 10.81 -2.12 -2.15
C GLU A 198 9.59 -1.61 -1.38
N GLN A 199 8.59 -2.46 -1.20
CA GLN A 199 7.30 -2.11 -0.57
C GLN A 199 6.91 -3.15 0.49
N GLY A 200 5.60 -3.40 0.69
CA GLY A 200 5.10 -4.38 1.63
C GLY A 200 5.21 -5.83 1.15
N LEU A 201 5.01 -6.78 2.07
CA LEU A 201 5.05 -8.22 1.79
C LEU A 201 4.06 -8.63 0.67
N GLY A 202 2.84 -8.07 0.71
CA GLY A 202 1.82 -8.33 -0.31
C GLY A 202 2.19 -7.78 -1.68
N ASP A 203 2.94 -6.66 -1.73
CA ASP A 203 3.43 -6.08 -2.98
C ASP A 203 4.55 -6.95 -3.57
N GLU A 204 5.43 -7.51 -2.73
CA GLU A 204 6.46 -8.45 -3.22
C GLU A 204 5.82 -9.68 -3.85
N ILE A 205 4.82 -10.28 -3.20
CA ILE A 205 4.06 -11.41 -3.77
C ILE A 205 3.39 -11.01 -5.09
N PHE A 206 2.74 -9.85 -5.13
CA PHE A 206 2.04 -9.38 -6.31
C PHE A 206 2.97 -9.23 -7.53
N TYR A 207 4.10 -8.53 -7.34
CA TYR A 207 5.05 -8.27 -8.42
C TYR A 207 5.94 -9.48 -8.74
N ALA A 208 6.06 -10.46 -7.85
CA ALA A 208 6.83 -11.69 -8.08
C ALA A 208 6.32 -12.49 -9.30
N SER A 209 5.09 -12.23 -9.77
CA SER A 209 4.58 -12.77 -11.04
C SER A 209 5.43 -12.42 -12.26
N CYS A 210 6.32 -11.42 -12.17
CA CYS A 210 7.26 -11.03 -13.23
C CYS A 210 8.64 -11.70 -13.11
N ILE A 211 8.92 -12.38 -11.99
CA ILE A 211 10.24 -13.03 -11.77
C ILE A 211 10.54 -14.11 -12.81
N PRO A 212 9.60 -14.99 -13.21
CA PRO A 212 9.85 -15.97 -14.25
C PRO A 212 10.26 -15.34 -15.59
N ASP A 213 9.64 -14.20 -15.95
CA ASP A 213 9.99 -13.48 -17.18
C ASP A 213 11.41 -12.88 -17.08
N ALA A 214 11.78 -12.33 -15.91
CA ALA A 214 13.12 -11.80 -15.67
C ALA A 214 14.18 -12.90 -15.72
N ILE A 215 13.92 -14.07 -15.13
CA ILE A 215 14.80 -15.24 -15.19
C ILE A 215 15.02 -15.68 -16.64
N ALA A 216 13.97 -15.71 -17.45
CA ALA A 216 14.03 -16.19 -18.83
C ALA A 216 14.94 -15.37 -19.74
N ILE A 217 15.20 -14.10 -19.41
CA ILE A 217 16.05 -13.22 -20.26
C ILE A 217 17.38 -12.84 -19.62
N SER A 218 17.57 -13.11 -18.34
CA SER A 218 18.79 -12.73 -17.61
C SER A 218 19.81 -13.86 -17.61
N LYS A 219 21.08 -13.53 -17.51
CA LYS A 219 22.17 -14.50 -17.31
C LYS A 219 22.09 -15.14 -15.94
N LYS A 220 21.78 -14.36 -14.91
CA LYS A 220 21.61 -14.79 -13.53
C LYS A 220 20.75 -13.82 -12.76
N VAL A 221 19.87 -14.35 -11.92
CA VAL A 221 18.98 -13.54 -11.09
C VAL A 221 19.24 -13.82 -9.61
N TYR A 222 19.48 -12.76 -8.87
CA TYR A 222 19.45 -12.74 -7.41
C TYR A 222 18.17 -12.04 -6.97
N ILE A 223 17.56 -12.53 -5.88
CA ILE A 223 16.36 -11.94 -5.29
C ILE A 223 16.67 -11.62 -3.83
N ASP A 224 16.52 -10.35 -3.45
CA ASP A 224 16.62 -9.89 -2.07
C ASP A 224 15.23 -9.48 -1.58
N CYS A 225 14.54 -10.43 -0.96
CA CYS A 225 13.15 -10.28 -0.52
C CYS A 225 13.04 -10.05 0.99
N ASP A 226 11.80 -9.89 1.48
CA ASP A 226 11.51 -9.95 2.92
C ASP A 226 11.89 -11.33 3.47
N GLU A 227 12.51 -11.40 4.66
CA GLU A 227 12.97 -12.64 5.29
C GLU A 227 11.89 -13.72 5.37
N ARG A 228 10.64 -13.30 5.56
CA ARG A 228 9.49 -14.22 5.66
C ARG A 228 9.15 -14.92 4.33
N LEU A 229 9.57 -14.36 3.20
CA LEU A 229 9.32 -14.92 1.86
C LEU A 229 10.46 -15.78 1.34
N GLU A 230 11.60 -15.83 2.03
CA GLU A 230 12.82 -16.49 1.52
C GLU A 230 12.57 -17.95 1.16
N GLY A 231 11.97 -18.75 2.05
CA GLY A 231 11.65 -20.17 1.81
C GLY A 231 10.69 -20.37 0.64
N LEU A 232 9.60 -19.59 0.64
CA LEU A 232 8.57 -19.63 -0.39
C LEU A 232 9.15 -19.25 -1.78
N PHE A 233 9.97 -18.20 -1.87
CA PHE A 233 10.55 -17.76 -3.12
C PHE A 233 11.67 -18.70 -3.62
N LYS A 234 12.53 -19.25 -2.74
CA LYS A 234 13.51 -20.27 -3.11
C LYS A 234 12.87 -21.47 -3.81
N ARG A 235 11.73 -21.92 -3.31
CA ARG A 235 10.98 -23.04 -3.86
C ARG A 235 10.24 -22.70 -5.14
N SER A 236 9.71 -21.47 -5.21
CA SER A 236 8.92 -21.01 -6.35
C SER A 236 9.81 -20.66 -7.56
N PHE A 237 11.01 -20.17 -7.33
CA PHE A 237 11.97 -19.69 -8.35
C PHE A 237 13.33 -20.35 -8.20
N PRO A 238 13.43 -21.68 -8.42
CA PRO A 238 14.65 -22.45 -8.14
C PRO A 238 15.84 -22.06 -9.04
N GLU A 239 15.61 -21.39 -10.15
CA GLU A 239 16.64 -20.87 -11.06
C GLU A 239 17.26 -19.56 -10.56
N ALA A 240 16.64 -18.88 -9.58
CA ALA A 240 17.18 -17.68 -8.95
C ALA A 240 17.90 -18.02 -7.63
N ILE A 241 18.81 -17.14 -7.22
CA ILE A 241 19.41 -17.19 -5.88
C ILE A 241 18.66 -16.22 -4.98
N VAL A 242 18.01 -16.75 -3.95
CA VAL A 242 17.11 -15.97 -3.10
C VAL A 242 17.71 -15.75 -1.71
N HIS A 243 17.64 -14.52 -1.22
CA HIS A 243 18.05 -14.09 0.10
C HIS A 243 16.95 -13.24 0.74
N GLY A 244 16.69 -13.46 2.03
CA GLY A 244 15.69 -12.75 2.81
C GLY A 244 16.30 -11.60 3.63
N THR A 245 16.99 -10.66 2.97
CA THR A 245 17.85 -9.67 3.66
C THR A 245 17.56 -8.21 3.34
N ARG A 246 16.51 -7.92 2.59
CA ARG A 246 16.25 -6.55 2.07
C ARG A 246 16.14 -5.43 3.12
N LYS A 247 16.04 -5.76 4.39
CA LYS A 247 15.93 -4.78 5.48
C LYS A 247 17.14 -4.83 6.42
N GLN A 248 18.13 -5.65 6.12
CA GLN A 248 19.29 -5.84 6.98
C GLN A 248 20.46 -4.96 6.51
N ASP A 249 21.20 -4.42 7.48
CA ASP A 249 22.51 -3.85 7.25
C ASP A 249 23.57 -4.97 7.27
N ASN A 250 24.63 -4.86 6.48
CA ASN A 250 25.75 -5.82 6.43
C ASN A 250 25.38 -7.24 5.94
N VAL A 251 25.07 -7.36 4.68
CA VAL A 251 24.65 -8.62 4.03
C VAL A 251 25.86 -9.41 3.52
N ARG A 252 26.25 -10.48 4.22
CA ARG A 252 27.43 -11.30 3.91
C ARG A 252 27.39 -12.01 2.55
N TRP A 253 26.20 -12.31 2.03
CA TRP A 253 26.09 -12.98 0.73
C TRP A 253 26.51 -12.09 -0.45
N LEU A 254 26.70 -10.79 -0.24
CA LEU A 254 27.19 -9.84 -1.23
C LEU A 254 28.71 -9.95 -1.45
N ASP A 255 29.45 -10.55 -0.51
CA ASP A 255 30.91 -10.61 -0.57
C ASP A 255 31.38 -11.33 -1.85
N GLY A 256 32.11 -10.63 -2.68
CA GLY A 256 32.64 -11.15 -3.96
C GLY A 256 31.62 -11.31 -5.08
N ILE A 257 30.39 -10.79 -4.92
CA ILE A 257 29.37 -10.78 -5.97
C ILE A 257 29.28 -9.37 -6.57
N THR A 258 29.25 -9.32 -7.89
CA THR A 258 28.99 -8.10 -8.65
C THR A 258 27.74 -8.27 -9.50
N PHE A 259 26.94 -7.22 -9.60
CA PHE A 259 25.75 -7.16 -10.43
C PHE A 259 25.97 -6.23 -11.61
N ASP A 260 25.47 -6.61 -12.79
CA ASP A 260 25.40 -5.70 -13.94
C ASP A 260 24.32 -4.63 -13.70
N ALA A 261 23.19 -5.03 -13.06
CA ALA A 261 22.11 -4.12 -12.82
C ALA A 261 21.25 -4.53 -11.61
N ARG A 262 20.47 -3.57 -11.08
CA ARG A 262 19.48 -3.75 -10.02
C ARG A 262 18.09 -3.33 -10.47
N CYS A 263 17.06 -3.95 -9.91
CA CYS A 263 15.67 -3.59 -10.16
C CYS A 263 14.81 -3.78 -8.89
N GLY A 264 14.05 -2.77 -8.49
CA GLY A 264 12.97 -2.98 -7.54
C GLY A 264 11.92 -3.92 -8.12
N ILE A 265 11.40 -4.83 -7.34
CA ILE A 265 10.44 -5.84 -7.83
C ILE A 265 9.20 -5.19 -8.47
N GLY A 266 8.73 -4.05 -7.95
CA GLY A 266 7.64 -3.26 -8.54
C GLY A 266 8.03 -2.51 -9.82
N GLY A 267 9.30 -2.52 -10.21
CA GLY A 267 9.78 -2.00 -11.49
C GLY A 267 9.72 -3.03 -12.63
N LEU A 268 9.64 -4.34 -12.33
CA LEU A 268 9.60 -5.39 -13.34
C LEU A 268 8.43 -5.28 -14.33
N PRO A 269 7.22 -4.89 -13.93
CA PRO A 269 6.08 -4.81 -14.84
C PRO A 269 6.29 -3.90 -16.04
N GLN A 270 7.13 -2.87 -15.96
CA GLN A 270 7.42 -1.99 -17.11
C GLN A 270 7.99 -2.74 -18.30
N PHE A 271 8.70 -3.87 -18.06
CA PHE A 271 9.30 -4.69 -19.10
C PHE A 271 8.38 -5.81 -19.59
N PHE A 272 7.50 -6.30 -18.71
CA PHE A 272 6.76 -7.54 -18.93
C PHE A 272 5.24 -7.40 -18.96
N ARG A 273 4.66 -6.29 -18.51
CA ARG A 273 3.20 -6.09 -18.38
C ARG A 273 2.75 -4.82 -19.09
N THR A 274 3.08 -4.72 -20.37
CA THR A 274 2.86 -3.51 -21.19
C THR A 274 1.51 -3.48 -21.90
N HIS A 275 0.76 -4.58 -21.89
CA HIS A 275 -0.59 -4.67 -22.48
C HIS A 275 -1.40 -5.80 -21.82
N SER A 276 -2.71 -5.80 -21.94
CA SER A 276 -3.61 -6.74 -21.25
C SER A 276 -3.29 -8.22 -21.52
N LYS A 277 -2.80 -8.57 -22.71
CA LYS A 277 -2.42 -9.96 -23.07
C LYS A 277 -1.06 -10.37 -22.51
N SER A 278 -0.26 -9.46 -21.96
CA SER A 278 1.05 -9.76 -21.38
C SER A 278 0.99 -10.28 -19.94
N PHE A 279 -0.20 -10.38 -19.38
CA PHE A 279 -0.41 -10.95 -18.05
C PHE A 279 -0.71 -12.45 -18.17
N PRO A 280 0.19 -13.36 -17.71
CA PRO A 280 -0.08 -14.80 -17.76
C PRO A 280 -1.29 -15.20 -16.92
N GLY A 281 -1.47 -14.55 -15.77
CA GLY A 281 -2.54 -14.80 -14.82
C GLY A 281 -2.50 -16.18 -14.19
N THR A 282 -1.42 -16.94 -14.38
CA THR A 282 -1.22 -18.30 -13.86
C THR A 282 -0.61 -18.25 -12.46
N ALA A 283 -0.77 -19.35 -11.71
CA ALA A 283 -0.07 -19.55 -10.44
C ALA A 283 1.46 -19.56 -10.67
N PHE A 284 2.21 -18.95 -9.75
CA PHE A 284 3.66 -18.86 -9.80
C PHE A 284 4.34 -19.14 -8.46
N LEU A 285 3.59 -19.23 -7.37
CA LEU A 285 4.12 -19.65 -6.07
C LEU A 285 3.88 -21.15 -5.84
N LYS A 286 4.76 -21.78 -5.06
CA LYS A 286 4.73 -23.19 -4.69
C LYS A 286 4.86 -23.32 -3.17
N ALA A 287 3.80 -23.66 -2.47
CA ALA A 287 3.83 -23.91 -1.04
C ALA A 287 4.64 -25.18 -0.69
N ASP A 288 5.16 -25.25 0.54
CA ASP A 288 5.95 -26.37 1.01
C ASP A 288 5.14 -27.67 1.03
N PRO A 289 5.54 -28.72 0.29
CA PRO A 289 4.76 -29.94 0.16
C PRO A 289 4.66 -30.73 1.47
N GLN A 290 5.65 -30.66 2.36
CA GLN A 290 5.62 -31.35 3.65
C GLN A 290 4.66 -30.67 4.61
N ARG A 291 4.70 -29.32 4.70
CA ARG A 291 3.77 -28.56 5.53
C ARG A 291 2.33 -28.72 5.04
N ARG A 292 2.09 -28.80 3.74
CA ARG A 292 0.78 -29.04 3.13
C ARG A 292 0.15 -30.37 3.58
N LEU A 293 0.93 -31.44 3.74
CA LEU A 293 0.42 -32.75 4.15
C LEU A 293 -0.34 -32.70 5.48
N MET A 294 0.13 -31.90 6.43
CA MET A 294 -0.54 -31.74 7.72
C MET A 294 -1.90 -31.03 7.56
N TRP A 295 -1.96 -29.96 6.77
CA TRP A 295 -3.19 -29.22 6.51
C TRP A 295 -4.19 -30.06 5.74
N ARG A 296 -3.72 -30.79 4.74
CA ARG A 296 -4.55 -31.75 3.99
C ARG A 296 -5.17 -32.79 4.91
N ALA A 297 -4.38 -33.46 5.73
CA ALA A 297 -4.87 -34.45 6.67
C ALA A 297 -5.91 -33.87 7.66
N LEU A 298 -5.69 -32.63 8.13
CA LEU A 298 -6.64 -31.96 9.00
C LEU A 298 -7.96 -31.66 8.27
N PHE A 299 -7.89 -31.05 7.10
CA PHE A 299 -9.08 -30.60 6.36
C PHE A 299 -9.89 -31.79 5.79
N ASP A 300 -9.22 -32.82 5.29
CA ASP A 300 -9.87 -34.05 4.85
C ASP A 300 -10.65 -34.70 6.00
N SER A 301 -10.14 -34.65 7.24
CA SER A 301 -10.81 -35.20 8.42
C SER A 301 -12.16 -34.52 8.73
N TRP A 302 -12.35 -33.30 8.29
CA TRP A 302 -13.58 -32.54 8.51
C TRP A 302 -14.70 -32.95 7.54
N ASN A 303 -14.34 -33.48 6.38
CA ASN A 303 -15.29 -33.83 5.30
C ASN A 303 -16.27 -32.71 4.98
N LYS A 304 -15.76 -31.50 4.88
CA LYS A 304 -16.49 -30.24 4.61
C LYS A 304 -15.69 -29.32 3.70
N THR A 305 -16.36 -28.40 3.04
CA THR A 305 -15.72 -27.33 2.31
C THR A 305 -14.99 -26.42 3.29
N VAL A 306 -13.73 -26.09 3.03
CA VAL A 306 -12.91 -25.24 3.89
C VAL A 306 -12.62 -23.93 3.17
N ILE A 307 -13.17 -22.85 3.70
CA ILE A 307 -13.03 -21.49 3.12
C ILE A 307 -12.14 -20.64 4.01
N GLY A 308 -11.05 -20.14 3.43
CA GLY A 308 -10.22 -19.13 4.07
C GLY A 308 -10.89 -17.75 4.01
N ILE A 309 -10.85 -16.99 5.11
CA ILE A 309 -11.38 -15.64 5.14
C ILE A 309 -10.31 -14.63 5.56
N THR A 310 -10.31 -13.45 4.93
CA THR A 310 -9.56 -12.28 5.38
C THR A 310 -10.52 -11.16 5.71
N THR A 311 -10.51 -10.71 6.96
CA THR A 311 -11.47 -9.71 7.46
C THR A 311 -10.82 -8.36 7.77
N LYS A 312 -9.51 -8.32 8.01
CA LYS A 312 -8.77 -7.09 8.33
C LYS A 312 -7.79 -6.75 7.21
N GLY A 313 -7.95 -5.60 6.56
CA GLY A 313 -7.13 -5.17 5.43
C GLY A 313 -6.31 -3.92 5.71
N GLY A 314 -4.99 -4.05 5.64
CA GLY A 314 -4.06 -2.93 5.65
C GLY A 314 -3.81 -2.30 7.02
N THR A 315 -3.15 -1.13 6.97
CA THR A 315 -2.86 -0.28 8.12
C THR A 315 -3.77 0.95 8.07
N PHE A 316 -3.77 1.77 9.12
CA PHE A 316 -4.43 3.08 9.11
C PHE A 316 -4.11 3.89 7.83
N ARG A 317 -2.83 3.95 7.44
CA ARG A 317 -2.36 4.68 6.25
C ARG A 317 -2.85 4.11 4.91
N THR A 318 -3.40 2.91 4.89
CA THR A 318 -3.88 2.23 3.68
C THR A 318 -5.37 1.98 3.71
N ASN A 319 -6.13 2.84 4.42
CA ASN A 319 -7.58 2.75 4.59
C ASN A 319 -8.05 1.40 5.19
N ALA A 320 -7.46 1.01 6.32
CA ALA A 320 -7.83 -0.22 7.03
C ALA A 320 -9.33 -0.26 7.35
N LYS A 321 -9.92 0.86 7.79
CA LYS A 321 -11.34 0.95 8.13
C LYS A 321 -12.25 0.64 6.95
N GLY A 322 -11.96 1.16 5.77
CA GLY A 322 -12.75 0.91 4.55
C GLY A 322 -12.54 -0.50 3.96
N ARG A 323 -11.50 -1.22 4.42
CA ARG A 323 -11.14 -2.57 3.98
C ARG A 323 -11.25 -3.61 5.08
N SER A 324 -12.07 -3.37 6.10
CA SER A 324 -12.29 -4.33 7.18
C SER A 324 -13.76 -4.77 7.20
N LEU A 325 -13.97 -6.05 7.49
CA LEU A 325 -15.27 -6.67 7.63
C LEU A 325 -15.56 -6.89 9.11
N THR A 326 -16.78 -6.61 9.51
CA THR A 326 -17.28 -6.88 10.85
C THR A 326 -17.86 -8.31 10.95
N LYS A 327 -18.13 -8.78 12.16
CA LYS A 327 -18.86 -10.05 12.38
C LYS A 327 -20.21 -10.07 11.65
N ASP A 328 -20.92 -8.95 11.61
CA ASP A 328 -22.20 -8.83 10.93
C ASP A 328 -22.06 -8.93 9.41
N ASP A 329 -20.98 -8.40 8.85
CA ASP A 329 -20.69 -8.48 7.42
C ASP A 329 -20.46 -9.91 6.97
N ILE A 330 -19.75 -10.74 7.76
CA ILE A 330 -19.46 -12.14 7.43
C ILE A 330 -20.54 -13.11 7.93
N ALA A 331 -21.59 -12.65 8.60
CA ALA A 331 -22.67 -13.48 9.10
C ALA A 331 -23.30 -14.40 8.03
N PRO A 332 -23.42 -14.03 6.74
CA PRO A 332 -23.88 -14.94 5.70
C PRO A 332 -22.93 -16.12 5.47
N LEU A 333 -21.60 -15.93 5.58
CA LEU A 333 -20.61 -17.01 5.45
C LEU A 333 -20.75 -18.03 6.58
N LEU A 334 -21.01 -17.57 7.81
CA LEU A 334 -21.21 -18.43 8.98
C LEU A 334 -22.44 -19.35 8.86
N LYS A 335 -23.37 -19.04 7.94
CA LYS A 335 -24.61 -19.83 7.70
C LYS A 335 -24.46 -20.85 6.57
N LEU A 336 -23.32 -20.89 5.89
CA LEU A 336 -23.09 -21.86 4.81
C LEU A 336 -23.10 -23.29 5.39
N LYS A 337 -23.90 -24.16 4.76
CA LYS A 337 -24.00 -25.58 5.16
C LYS A 337 -22.73 -26.32 4.76
N ASP A 338 -22.35 -27.28 5.56
CA ASP A 338 -21.19 -28.15 5.30
C ASP A 338 -19.90 -27.40 4.98
N THR A 339 -19.72 -26.25 5.63
CA THR A 339 -18.58 -25.35 5.42
C THR A 339 -17.90 -25.03 6.74
N ILE A 340 -16.58 -24.94 6.72
CA ILE A 340 -15.75 -24.46 7.83
C ILE A 340 -15.02 -23.21 7.34
N LEU A 341 -15.06 -22.15 8.15
CA LEU A 341 -14.32 -20.93 7.91
C LEU A 341 -13.00 -20.95 8.67
N VAL A 342 -11.92 -20.60 7.99
CA VAL A 342 -10.56 -20.49 8.56
C VAL A 342 -10.08 -19.05 8.40
N SER A 343 -9.73 -18.40 9.50
CA SER A 343 -9.15 -17.06 9.46
C SER A 343 -7.74 -17.11 8.91
N LEU A 344 -7.45 -16.19 7.98
CA LEU A 344 -6.12 -15.90 7.45
C LEU A 344 -5.58 -14.54 7.94
N ASP A 345 -6.29 -13.91 8.87
CA ASP A 345 -5.84 -12.68 9.50
C ASP A 345 -4.74 -13.00 10.52
N TYR A 346 -3.76 -12.13 10.61
CA TYR A 346 -2.71 -12.16 11.63
C TYR A 346 -3.04 -11.19 12.77
N ASP A 347 -2.44 -11.38 13.94
CA ASP A 347 -2.58 -10.52 15.12
C ASP A 347 -4.07 -10.27 15.47
N VAL A 348 -4.80 -11.37 15.66
CA VAL A 348 -6.24 -11.34 15.93
C VAL A 348 -6.49 -11.19 17.43
N GLU A 349 -6.91 -9.98 17.86
CA GLU A 349 -7.30 -9.70 19.25
C GLU A 349 -8.67 -10.31 19.59
N GLU A 350 -9.65 -10.15 18.69
CA GLU A 350 -11.02 -10.65 18.87
C GLU A 350 -11.33 -11.76 17.87
N ARG A 351 -11.75 -12.92 18.39
CA ARG A 351 -12.15 -14.08 17.57
C ARG A 351 -13.66 -14.05 17.32
N ILE A 352 -14.04 -14.46 16.13
CA ILE A 352 -15.45 -14.60 15.73
C ILE A 352 -15.87 -16.06 15.95
N ASP A 353 -16.93 -16.29 16.71
CA ASP A 353 -17.48 -17.65 16.92
C ASP A 353 -17.85 -18.28 15.57
N GLY A 354 -17.51 -19.54 15.41
CA GLY A 354 -17.74 -20.30 14.18
C GLY A 354 -16.62 -20.16 13.14
N VAL A 355 -15.52 -19.44 13.45
CA VAL A 355 -14.31 -19.34 12.63
C VAL A 355 -13.16 -20.07 13.33
N CYS A 356 -12.42 -20.88 12.58
CA CYS A 356 -11.19 -21.53 13.05
C CYS A 356 -9.99 -20.60 12.91
N TYR A 357 -9.11 -20.60 13.93
CA TYR A 357 -7.90 -19.76 13.98
C TYR A 357 -6.67 -20.61 14.23
N PHE A 358 -5.63 -20.38 13.45
CA PHE A 358 -4.34 -21.05 13.55
C PHE A 358 -3.19 -20.02 13.64
N PRO A 359 -3.06 -19.28 14.78
CA PRO A 359 -2.07 -18.19 14.90
C PRO A 359 -0.63 -18.63 14.63
N TRP A 360 -0.29 -19.88 14.98
CA TRP A 360 1.02 -20.45 14.70
C TRP A 360 1.34 -20.56 13.20
N ALA A 361 0.35 -20.51 12.33
CA ALA A 361 0.51 -20.47 10.88
C ALA A 361 0.37 -19.05 10.32
N THR A 362 -0.56 -18.23 10.85
CA THR A 362 -0.82 -16.88 10.30
C THR A 362 0.08 -15.79 10.88
N ASP A 363 0.56 -15.95 12.13
CA ASP A 363 1.44 -15.00 12.82
C ASP A 363 2.91 -15.44 12.76
N SER A 364 3.21 -16.45 11.94
CA SER A 364 4.54 -17.00 11.77
C SER A 364 5.53 -15.97 11.17
N LYS A 365 6.77 -16.03 11.64
CA LYS A 365 7.89 -15.32 11.01
C LYS A 365 8.29 -15.94 9.67
N ASP A 366 7.79 -17.13 9.36
CA ASP A 366 8.00 -17.85 8.11
C ASP A 366 6.66 -17.95 7.36
N TYR A 367 6.53 -17.21 6.27
CA TYR A 367 5.30 -17.16 5.49
C TYR A 367 4.96 -18.50 4.79
N ASP A 368 5.86 -19.46 4.79
CA ASP A 368 5.62 -20.82 4.29
C ASP A 368 4.51 -21.55 5.05
N ASP A 369 4.34 -21.28 6.36
CA ASP A 369 3.24 -21.88 7.14
C ASP A 369 1.90 -21.35 6.65
N THR A 370 1.78 -20.04 6.45
CA THR A 370 0.58 -19.41 5.87
C THR A 370 0.32 -19.90 4.45
N ALA A 371 1.36 -19.99 3.61
CA ALA A 371 1.23 -20.45 2.23
C ALA A 371 0.79 -21.93 2.16
N ALA A 372 1.29 -22.79 3.05
CA ALA A 372 0.90 -24.19 3.12
C ALA A 372 -0.54 -24.38 3.57
N LEU A 373 -0.99 -23.62 4.55
CA LEU A 373 -2.40 -23.59 4.98
C LEU A 373 -3.29 -23.15 3.82
N ILE A 374 -2.98 -22.02 3.17
CA ILE A 374 -3.76 -21.46 2.05
C ILE A 374 -3.86 -22.47 0.90
N ALA A 375 -2.78 -23.19 0.59
CA ALA A 375 -2.72 -24.12 -0.53
C ALA A 375 -3.66 -25.34 -0.40
N GLU A 376 -4.17 -25.61 0.79
CA GLU A 376 -5.11 -26.73 1.05
C GLU A 376 -6.56 -26.26 1.29
N LEU A 377 -6.83 -24.95 1.14
CA LEU A 377 -8.19 -24.41 1.18
C LEU A 377 -8.91 -24.62 -0.16
N ASP A 378 -10.21 -24.89 -0.13
CA ASP A 378 -11.05 -24.96 -1.33
C ASP A 378 -11.19 -23.60 -2.01
N MET A 379 -11.24 -22.54 -1.22
CA MET A 379 -11.22 -21.15 -1.70
C MET A 379 -10.86 -20.16 -0.60
N VAL A 380 -10.54 -18.94 -1.02
CA VAL A 380 -10.34 -17.81 -0.12
C VAL A 380 -11.28 -16.67 -0.51
N VAL A 381 -11.91 -16.05 0.49
CA VAL A 381 -12.81 -14.90 0.33
C VAL A 381 -12.42 -13.82 1.32
N GLY A 382 -12.34 -12.59 0.89
CA GLY A 382 -12.13 -11.48 1.81
C GLY A 382 -11.58 -10.23 1.18
N VAL A 383 -11.15 -9.30 2.02
CA VAL A 383 -10.59 -8.03 1.60
C VAL A 383 -9.13 -8.18 1.13
N ASN A 384 -8.66 -7.23 0.36
CA ASN A 384 -7.33 -7.22 -0.25
C ASN A 384 -6.20 -7.17 0.80
N THR A 385 -5.59 -8.31 1.05
CA THR A 385 -4.50 -8.55 2.00
C THR A 385 -3.35 -9.31 1.36
N THR A 386 -2.25 -9.47 2.08
CA THR A 386 -1.13 -10.35 1.67
C THR A 386 -1.60 -11.79 1.45
N ALA A 387 -2.43 -12.33 2.35
CA ALA A 387 -2.95 -13.69 2.24
C ALA A 387 -3.81 -13.89 1.00
N LEU A 388 -4.60 -12.87 0.61
CA LEU A 388 -5.39 -12.91 -0.61
C LEU A 388 -4.52 -12.95 -1.89
N HIS A 389 -3.44 -12.16 -1.93
CA HIS A 389 -2.47 -12.22 -3.04
C HIS A 389 -1.73 -13.55 -3.06
N CYS A 390 -1.37 -14.09 -1.90
CA CYS A 390 -0.73 -15.41 -1.79
C CYS A 390 -1.66 -16.52 -2.30
N SER A 391 -2.93 -16.50 -1.91
CA SER A 391 -3.94 -17.44 -2.38
C SER A 391 -4.02 -17.49 -3.91
N ALA A 392 -4.16 -16.32 -4.52
CA ALA A 392 -4.24 -16.24 -5.97
C ALA A 392 -2.92 -16.63 -6.67
N ALA A 393 -1.76 -16.27 -6.07
CA ALA A 393 -0.45 -16.65 -6.58
C ALA A 393 -0.15 -18.15 -6.48
N LEU A 394 -0.76 -18.85 -5.52
CA LEU A 394 -0.74 -20.31 -5.38
C LEU A 394 -1.75 -21.00 -6.32
N GLY A 395 -2.67 -20.26 -6.95
CA GLY A 395 -3.68 -20.82 -7.84
C GLY A 395 -4.96 -21.29 -7.13
N VAL A 396 -5.16 -20.93 -5.87
CA VAL A 396 -6.37 -21.23 -5.12
C VAL A 396 -7.50 -20.32 -5.60
N LYS A 397 -8.71 -20.84 -5.71
CA LYS A 397 -9.92 -20.06 -6.04
C LYS A 397 -10.06 -18.91 -5.04
N THR A 398 -10.01 -17.67 -5.52
CA THR A 398 -9.94 -16.49 -4.67
C THR A 398 -11.02 -15.48 -5.06
N TRP A 399 -11.79 -15.02 -4.08
CA TRP A 399 -12.75 -13.93 -4.25
C TRP A 399 -12.30 -12.71 -3.46
N CYS A 400 -11.97 -11.66 -4.18
CA CYS A 400 -11.55 -10.39 -3.59
C CYS A 400 -12.75 -9.47 -3.41
N LEU A 401 -13.08 -9.14 -2.19
CA LEU A 401 -14.08 -8.14 -1.84
C LEU A 401 -13.44 -6.75 -2.02
N VAL A 402 -13.85 -6.05 -3.05
CA VAL A 402 -13.29 -4.77 -3.48
C VAL A 402 -14.16 -3.64 -2.94
N PRO A 403 -13.65 -2.78 -2.05
CA PRO A 403 -14.43 -1.67 -1.51
C PRO A 403 -14.78 -0.64 -2.60
N LYS A 404 -15.80 0.16 -2.35
CA LYS A 404 -16.23 1.24 -3.25
C LYS A 404 -15.05 2.11 -3.71
N TRP A 405 -14.19 2.49 -2.77
CA TRP A 405 -12.94 3.19 -3.05
C TRP A 405 -11.78 2.21 -2.96
N HIS A 406 -11.16 1.94 -4.09
CA HIS A 406 -10.19 0.86 -4.23
C HIS A 406 -8.89 1.30 -4.90
N GLN A 407 -7.86 0.51 -4.73
CA GLN A 407 -6.56 0.75 -5.34
C GLN A 407 -6.62 0.47 -6.86
N TRP A 408 -5.71 1.09 -7.61
CA TRP A 408 -5.60 0.98 -9.07
C TRP A 408 -5.60 -0.47 -9.58
N ARG A 409 -4.99 -1.40 -8.84
CA ARG A 409 -4.85 -2.80 -9.23
C ARG A 409 -6.19 -3.57 -9.27
N TYR A 410 -7.23 -3.01 -8.67
CA TYR A 410 -8.59 -3.56 -8.66
C TYR A 410 -9.57 -2.74 -9.52
N ALA A 411 -9.09 -1.77 -10.28
CA ALA A 411 -9.94 -0.89 -11.10
C ALA A 411 -10.37 -1.51 -12.44
N GLN A 412 -9.76 -2.62 -12.85
CA GLN A 412 -10.13 -3.32 -14.08
C GLN A 412 -11.32 -4.28 -13.84
N PRO A 413 -12.16 -4.55 -14.84
CA PRO A 413 -13.31 -5.45 -14.71
C PRO A 413 -12.94 -6.88 -14.26
N SER A 414 -11.71 -7.29 -14.50
CA SER A 414 -11.13 -8.56 -14.06
C SER A 414 -9.70 -8.35 -13.57
N MET A 415 -9.21 -9.24 -12.72
CA MET A 415 -7.85 -9.20 -12.21
C MET A 415 -6.86 -9.78 -13.23
N PRO A 416 -6.09 -8.98 -13.96
CA PRO A 416 -5.22 -9.51 -15.01
C PRO A 416 -4.05 -10.35 -14.46
N TRP A 417 -3.62 -10.07 -13.22
CA TRP A 417 -2.51 -10.75 -12.54
C TRP A 417 -2.82 -12.20 -12.15
N TYR A 418 -4.10 -12.50 -11.88
CA TYR A 418 -4.52 -13.81 -11.35
C TYR A 418 -5.83 -14.27 -11.98
N ARG A 419 -5.82 -15.29 -12.83
CA ARG A 419 -7.02 -15.86 -13.48
C ARG A 419 -8.00 -16.49 -12.48
N HIS A 420 -7.49 -16.92 -11.33
CA HIS A 420 -8.27 -17.57 -10.28
C HIS A 420 -8.89 -16.58 -9.28
N MET A 421 -8.64 -15.30 -9.46
CA MET A 421 -9.21 -14.24 -8.61
C MET A 421 -10.42 -13.60 -9.29
N ARG A 422 -11.57 -13.66 -8.62
CA ARG A 422 -12.77 -12.91 -8.97
C ARG A 422 -12.85 -11.64 -8.13
N LEU A 423 -13.05 -10.50 -8.77
CA LEU A 423 -13.31 -9.22 -8.11
C LEU A 423 -14.80 -9.06 -7.85
N ILE A 424 -15.17 -8.71 -6.62
CA ILE A 424 -16.54 -8.54 -6.16
C ILE A 424 -16.63 -7.14 -5.56
N TYR A 425 -17.27 -6.24 -6.27
CA TYR A 425 -17.33 -4.83 -5.89
C TYR A 425 -18.45 -4.56 -4.90
N GLN A 426 -18.14 -3.75 -3.89
CA GLN A 426 -19.10 -3.31 -2.89
C GLN A 426 -20.15 -2.37 -3.50
N ASP A 427 -19.72 -1.45 -4.37
CA ASP A 427 -20.51 -0.35 -4.90
C ASP A 427 -21.16 0.46 -3.75
N ASP A 428 -22.48 0.68 -3.80
CA ASP A 428 -23.22 1.42 -2.77
C ASP A 428 -23.91 0.49 -1.74
N ARG A 429 -23.56 -0.82 -1.74
CA ARG A 429 -24.14 -1.83 -0.84
C ARG A 429 -23.32 -1.99 0.44
N THR A 430 -23.92 -2.55 1.46
CA THR A 430 -23.19 -3.07 2.63
C THR A 430 -22.47 -4.37 2.29
N TRP A 431 -21.40 -4.69 3.00
CA TRP A 431 -20.68 -5.97 2.79
C TRP A 431 -21.59 -7.17 3.01
N LYS A 432 -22.48 -7.09 4.00
CA LYS A 432 -23.47 -8.13 4.25
C LYS A 432 -24.34 -8.41 3.03
N GLU A 433 -24.92 -7.36 2.43
CA GLU A 433 -25.74 -7.50 1.22
C GLU A 433 -24.94 -8.06 0.04
N VAL A 434 -23.67 -7.66 -0.09
CA VAL A 434 -22.78 -8.22 -1.14
C VAL A 434 -22.57 -9.69 -0.93
N ILE A 435 -22.23 -10.13 0.29
CA ILE A 435 -21.89 -11.52 0.62
C ILE A 435 -23.14 -12.43 0.57
N GLU A 436 -24.30 -11.93 1.01
CA GLU A 436 -25.58 -12.68 0.93
C GLU A 436 -25.97 -13.04 -0.52
N ASN A 437 -25.56 -12.25 -1.49
CA ASN A 437 -25.85 -12.48 -2.90
C ASN A 437 -24.77 -13.30 -3.65
N LEU A 438 -23.77 -13.84 -2.95
CA LEU A 438 -22.74 -14.68 -3.55
C LEU A 438 -23.20 -16.14 -3.60
N ASN A 439 -22.95 -16.79 -4.72
CA ASN A 439 -23.15 -18.24 -4.89
C ASN A 439 -21.82 -18.96 -4.67
N PHE A 440 -21.63 -19.51 -3.50
CA PHE A 440 -20.44 -20.24 -3.06
C PHE A 440 -20.36 -21.64 -3.63
#